data_c6de3354e475d928fcff5a64036e484f
#
_entry.id   c6de3354e475d928fcff5a64036e484f
#
_cell.length_a   1.000
_cell.length_b   1.000
_cell.length_c   1.000
_cell.angle_alpha   90.00
_cell.angle_beta   90.00
_cell.angle_gamma   90.00
#
_symmetry.space_group_name_H-M   'P 1'
#
loop_
_entity.id
_entity.type
_entity.pdbx_description
1 polymer ?
#
loop_
_entity_poly.entity_id
_entity_poly.type
_entity_poly.pdbx_seq_one_letter_code
_entity_poly.pdbx_strand_id
1 'polypeptide(L)'
;MFYEFAGAGRLYDFVINKAIPADWRRRCAALAGGRVLEVGVGTGLMLPYYDSAVTEVVGIDHSPAMLEQAGIPARGCSFPVRLETMDVEELQCESASFDTVVAAFVFCSVKNPRRGLAECRRVLRPGGRLVLMEHVRSRKGWLALALPALNPVT
;
A
#
# COMPACT_ATOMS: atom_id res chain seq x y z
N MET A 1 11.70 -2.30 -11.86
CA MET A 1 13.06 -2.84 -12.04
C MET A 1 14.04 -2.49 -10.90
N PHE A 2 13.60 -1.94 -9.77
CA PHE A 2 14.50 -1.64 -8.63
C PHE A 2 14.30 -2.57 -7.41
N TYR A 3 13.37 -3.54 -7.47
CA TYR A 3 12.92 -4.31 -6.29
C TYR A 3 13.32 -5.78 -6.29
N GLU A 4 14.22 -6.21 -7.19
CA GLU A 4 14.62 -7.62 -7.32
C GLU A 4 15.77 -8.05 -6.39
N PHE A 5 16.35 -7.15 -5.59
CA PHE A 5 17.43 -7.49 -4.67
C PHE A 5 16.93 -7.56 -3.22
N ALA A 6 17.08 -8.70 -2.58
CA ALA A 6 16.69 -8.92 -1.16
C ALA A 6 17.35 -7.91 -0.18
N GLY A 7 18.43 -7.24 -0.56
CA GLY A 7 19.03 -6.15 0.21
C GLY A 7 18.41 -4.76 -0.04
N ALA A 8 17.66 -4.58 -1.13
CA ALA A 8 17.08 -3.29 -1.50
C ALA A 8 15.92 -2.88 -0.58
N GLY A 9 15.19 -3.83 0.00
CA GLY A 9 14.07 -3.55 0.89
C GLY A 9 14.48 -2.78 2.15
N ARG A 10 15.58 -3.15 2.82
CA ARG A 10 16.04 -2.45 4.04
C ARG A 10 16.53 -1.03 3.75
N LEU A 11 17.19 -0.83 2.61
CA LEU A 11 17.60 0.51 2.15
C LEU A 11 16.38 1.34 1.73
N TYR A 12 15.45 0.71 1.04
CA TYR A 12 14.16 1.32 0.68
C TYR A 12 13.42 1.77 1.93
N ASP A 13 13.25 0.90 2.94
CA ASP A 13 12.60 1.23 4.20
C ASP A 13 13.28 2.38 4.94
N PHE A 14 14.61 2.40 4.96
CA PHE A 14 15.35 3.50 5.57
C PHE A 14 15.09 4.84 4.88
N VAL A 15 15.09 4.87 3.54
CA VAL A 15 14.81 6.08 2.75
C VAL A 15 13.35 6.50 2.91
N ILE A 16 12.42 5.57 2.77
CA ILE A 16 10.99 5.85 2.87
C ILE A 16 10.56 6.24 4.29
N ASN A 17 11.13 5.62 5.33
CA ASN A 17 10.86 6.02 6.71
C ASN A 17 11.36 7.43 7.02
N LYS A 18 12.45 7.89 6.39
CA LYS A 18 12.89 9.28 6.49
C LYS A 18 12.04 10.24 5.66
N ALA A 19 11.58 9.81 4.49
CA ALA A 19 10.84 10.65 3.56
C ALA A 19 9.36 10.82 3.96
N ILE A 20 8.76 9.80 4.58
CA ILE A 20 7.34 9.79 4.93
C ILE A 20 7.19 9.85 6.45
N PRO A 21 6.66 10.95 7.00
CA PRO A 21 6.43 11.06 8.43
C PRO A 21 5.53 9.94 8.97
N ALA A 22 5.89 9.34 10.10
CA ALA A 22 5.10 8.29 10.77
C ALA A 22 3.65 8.73 11.06
N ASP A 23 3.43 10.03 11.26
CA ASP A 23 2.10 10.59 11.49
C ASP A 23 1.15 10.40 10.29
N TRP A 24 1.67 10.43 9.07
CA TRP A 24 0.86 10.17 7.87
C TRP A 24 0.38 8.71 7.81
N ARG A 25 1.26 7.77 8.19
CA ARG A 25 0.88 6.35 8.30
C ARG A 25 -0.18 6.13 9.38
N ARG A 26 -0.02 6.76 10.55
CA ARG A 26 -1.02 6.71 11.63
C ARG A 26 -2.38 7.23 11.17
N ARG A 27 -2.42 8.39 10.51
CA ARG A 27 -3.66 8.96 9.96
C ARG A 27 -4.29 8.07 8.91
N CYS A 28 -3.49 7.49 8.02
CA CYS A 28 -3.97 6.56 7.01
C CYS A 28 -4.55 5.30 7.66
N ALA A 29 -3.82 4.68 8.59
CA ALA A 29 -4.24 3.48 9.30
C ALA A 29 -5.48 3.70 10.17
N ALA A 30 -5.61 4.86 10.82
CA ALA A 30 -6.78 5.21 11.63
C ALA A 30 -8.10 5.32 10.83
N LEU A 31 -8.02 5.37 9.51
CA LEU A 31 -9.20 5.34 8.64
C LEU A 31 -9.61 3.91 8.25
N ALA A 32 -8.77 2.92 8.53
CA ALA A 32 -9.04 1.52 8.23
C ALA A 32 -9.85 0.87 9.34
N GLY A 33 -10.68 -0.11 8.98
CA GLY A 33 -11.44 -0.91 9.94
C GLY A 33 -12.05 -2.13 9.27
N GLY A 34 -12.44 -3.10 10.09
CA GLY A 34 -12.98 -4.37 9.62
C GLY A 34 -11.92 -5.21 8.88
N ARG A 35 -12.34 -5.92 7.85
CA ARG A 35 -11.46 -6.69 6.97
C ARG A 35 -10.81 -5.77 5.96
N VAL A 36 -9.48 -5.66 6.02
CA VAL A 36 -8.67 -4.74 5.22
C VAL A 36 -7.94 -5.47 4.09
N LEU A 37 -7.99 -4.91 2.88
CA LEU A 37 -7.06 -5.23 1.80
C LEU A 37 -6.01 -4.11 1.74
N GLU A 38 -4.75 -4.42 2.01
CA GLU A 38 -3.63 -3.50 1.78
C GLU A 38 -2.98 -3.83 0.44
N VAL A 39 -3.15 -2.94 -0.52
CA VAL A 39 -2.59 -3.06 -1.87
C VAL A 39 -1.19 -2.47 -1.88
N GLY A 40 -0.22 -3.22 -2.42
CA GLY A 40 1.18 -2.84 -2.42
C GLY A 40 1.74 -2.75 -1.00
N VAL A 41 1.52 -3.80 -0.19
CA VAL A 41 1.96 -3.85 1.22
C VAL A 41 3.48 -3.67 1.37
N GLY A 42 4.24 -3.96 0.31
CA GLY A 42 5.69 -3.83 0.29
C GLY A 42 6.35 -4.62 1.42
N THR A 43 7.16 -3.96 2.22
CA THR A 43 7.84 -4.53 3.39
C THR A 43 6.99 -4.50 4.66
N GLY A 44 5.71 -4.13 4.55
CA GLY A 44 4.75 -4.12 5.66
C GLY A 44 4.84 -2.91 6.59
N LEU A 45 5.35 -1.78 6.11
CA LEU A 45 5.55 -0.56 6.92
C LEU A 45 4.25 0.03 7.49
N MET A 46 3.09 -0.29 6.92
CA MET A 46 1.79 0.16 7.44
C MET A 46 1.26 -0.75 8.55
N LEU A 47 1.58 -2.05 8.53
CA LEU A 47 1.02 -3.06 9.42
C LEU A 47 1.06 -2.68 10.91
N PRO A 48 2.17 -2.14 11.47
CA PRO A 48 2.25 -1.77 12.88
C PRO A 48 1.36 -0.59 13.30
N TYR A 49 0.78 0.12 12.34
CA TYR A 49 -0.06 1.30 12.62
C TYR A 49 -1.56 0.99 12.68
N TYR A 50 -2.00 -0.18 12.20
CA TYR A 50 -3.39 -0.61 12.33
C TYR A 50 -3.71 -0.91 13.79
N ASP A 51 -4.89 -0.55 14.20
CA ASP A 51 -5.39 -0.72 15.57
C ASP A 51 -6.49 -1.80 15.69
N SER A 52 -7.13 -1.88 16.83
CA SER A 52 -8.19 -2.85 17.15
C SER A 52 -9.47 -2.71 16.31
N ALA A 53 -9.62 -1.64 15.53
CA ALA A 53 -10.72 -1.53 14.57
C ALA A 53 -10.54 -2.46 13.36
N VAL A 54 -9.30 -2.93 13.12
CA VAL A 54 -8.98 -3.89 12.05
C VAL A 54 -9.12 -5.31 12.59
N THR A 55 -9.88 -6.15 11.88
CA THR A 55 -10.13 -7.54 12.26
C THR A 55 -9.26 -8.54 11.51
N GLU A 56 -8.82 -8.20 10.29
CA GLU A 56 -7.93 -8.99 9.44
C GLU A 56 -7.28 -8.08 8.41
N VAL A 57 -6.03 -8.35 8.04
CA VAL A 57 -5.37 -7.73 6.89
C VAL A 57 -5.00 -8.79 5.87
N VAL A 58 -5.40 -8.57 4.62
CA VAL A 58 -4.83 -9.24 3.45
C VAL A 58 -3.89 -8.24 2.77
N GLY A 59 -2.59 -8.46 2.90
CA GLY A 59 -1.58 -7.64 2.26
C GLY A 59 -1.14 -8.25 0.93
N ILE A 60 -1.26 -7.50 -0.15
CA ILE A 60 -0.82 -7.95 -1.47
C ILE A 60 0.32 -7.10 -2.01
N ASP A 61 1.23 -7.76 -2.72
CA ASP A 61 2.29 -7.12 -3.50
C ASP A 61 2.63 -8.00 -4.72
N HIS A 62 3.13 -7.38 -5.78
CA HIS A 62 3.59 -8.13 -6.95
C HIS A 62 4.98 -8.77 -6.74
N SER A 63 5.72 -8.32 -5.71
CA SER A 63 7.06 -8.78 -5.38
C SER A 63 7.08 -9.78 -4.21
N PRO A 64 7.35 -11.07 -4.45
CA PRO A 64 7.51 -12.06 -3.38
C PRO A 64 8.59 -11.66 -2.36
N ALA A 65 9.67 -11.00 -2.81
CA ALA A 65 10.76 -10.57 -1.93
C ALA A 65 10.32 -9.47 -0.95
N MET A 66 9.37 -8.61 -1.33
CA MET A 66 8.76 -7.63 -0.44
C MET A 66 7.86 -8.32 0.59
N LEU A 67 7.05 -9.27 0.15
CA LEU A 67 6.16 -10.04 1.04
C LEU A 67 6.93 -10.86 2.08
N GLU A 68 8.09 -11.41 1.72
CA GLU A 68 8.96 -12.09 2.69
C GLU A 68 9.37 -11.15 3.83
N GLN A 69 9.73 -9.91 3.50
CA GLN A 69 10.08 -8.90 4.50
C GLN A 69 8.85 -8.45 5.31
N ALA A 70 7.69 -8.29 4.66
CA ALA A 70 6.43 -7.97 5.33
C ALA A 70 6.02 -9.02 6.36
N GLY A 71 6.46 -10.26 6.21
CA GLY A 71 6.26 -11.32 7.18
C GLY A 71 6.86 -11.01 8.56
N ILE A 72 7.84 -10.11 8.66
CA ILE A 72 8.45 -9.72 9.95
C ILE A 72 7.47 -8.87 10.78
N PRO A 73 7.03 -7.68 10.31
CA PRO A 73 6.05 -6.88 11.06
C PRO A 73 4.69 -7.57 11.19
N ALA A 74 4.29 -8.40 10.23
CA ALA A 74 3.03 -9.14 10.28
C ALA A 74 2.91 -10.04 11.54
N ARG A 75 4.00 -10.64 11.98
CA ARG A 75 4.02 -11.47 13.21
C ARG A 75 3.79 -10.69 14.50
N GLY A 76 3.99 -9.38 14.47
CA GLY A 76 3.78 -8.49 15.60
C GLY A 76 2.37 -7.90 15.69
N CYS A 77 1.51 -8.16 14.71
CA CYS A 77 0.15 -7.64 14.69
C CYS A 77 -0.76 -8.43 15.64
N SER A 78 -1.73 -7.74 16.25
CA SER A 78 -2.74 -8.35 17.14
C SER A 78 -3.93 -8.97 16.38
N PHE A 79 -3.95 -8.88 15.08
CA PHE A 79 -4.95 -9.40 14.15
C PHE A 79 -4.28 -10.32 13.10
N PRO A 80 -5.02 -11.23 12.49
CA PRO A 80 -4.51 -12.07 11.41
C PRO A 80 -4.02 -11.26 10.22
N VAL A 81 -2.83 -11.58 9.70
CA VAL A 81 -2.29 -11.00 8.47
C VAL A 81 -1.99 -12.13 7.49
N ARG A 82 -2.55 -12.03 6.28
CA ARG A 82 -2.21 -12.88 5.14
C ARG A 82 -1.47 -12.07 4.10
N LEU A 83 -0.41 -12.64 3.55
CA LEU A 83 0.42 -11.98 2.54
C LEU A 83 0.36 -12.82 1.26
N GLU A 84 -0.04 -12.20 0.16
CA GLU A 84 -0.31 -12.90 -1.09
C GLU A 84 0.28 -12.12 -2.28
N THR A 85 0.93 -12.86 -3.20
CA THR A 85 1.42 -12.26 -4.45
C THR A 85 0.27 -12.05 -5.39
N MET A 86 -0.08 -10.78 -5.67
CA MET A 86 -1.15 -10.40 -6.61
C MET A 86 -0.80 -9.11 -7.36
N ASP A 87 -1.40 -8.97 -8.53
CA ASP A 87 -1.45 -7.71 -9.27
C ASP A 87 -2.74 -6.96 -8.90
N VAL A 88 -2.62 -5.69 -8.54
CA VAL A 88 -3.78 -4.83 -8.25
C VAL A 88 -4.71 -4.66 -9.45
N GLU A 89 -4.18 -4.83 -10.67
CA GLU A 89 -4.98 -4.74 -11.90
C GLU A 89 -5.86 -5.98 -12.13
N GLU A 90 -5.65 -7.07 -11.37
CA GLU A 90 -6.39 -8.32 -11.48
C GLU A 90 -6.44 -9.05 -10.13
N LEU A 91 -7.23 -8.51 -9.20
CA LEU A 91 -7.35 -9.04 -7.85
C LEU A 91 -8.08 -10.39 -7.83
N GLN A 92 -7.41 -11.42 -7.33
CA GLN A 92 -8.00 -12.74 -7.11
C GLN A 92 -8.81 -12.81 -5.80
N CYS A 93 -9.59 -11.76 -5.58
CA CYS A 93 -10.44 -11.60 -4.41
C CYS A 93 -11.91 -11.54 -4.83
N GLU A 94 -12.80 -12.05 -3.99
CA GLU A 94 -14.24 -11.97 -4.21
C GLU A 94 -14.72 -10.50 -4.18
N SER A 95 -15.75 -10.22 -5.00
CA SER A 95 -16.40 -8.91 -4.96
C SER A 95 -17.05 -8.67 -3.61
N ALA A 96 -17.06 -7.41 -3.16
CA ALA A 96 -17.70 -6.98 -1.90
C ALA A 96 -17.22 -7.79 -0.67
N SER A 97 -15.93 -8.11 -0.59
CA SER A 97 -15.35 -8.95 0.48
C SER A 97 -14.56 -8.17 1.52
N PHE A 98 -14.25 -6.89 1.29
CA PHE A 98 -13.47 -6.06 2.21
C PHE A 98 -14.25 -4.83 2.71
N ASP A 99 -14.04 -4.46 3.95
CA ASP A 99 -14.60 -3.25 4.56
C ASP A 99 -13.75 -2.02 4.22
N THR A 100 -12.43 -2.21 4.12
CA THR A 100 -11.49 -1.15 3.75
C THR A 100 -10.47 -1.68 2.74
N VAL A 101 -10.14 -0.86 1.74
CA VAL A 101 -8.96 -1.02 0.89
C VAL A 101 -8.00 0.12 1.19
N VAL A 102 -6.74 -0.19 1.49
CA VAL A 102 -5.67 0.79 1.72
C VAL A 102 -4.62 0.65 0.63
N ALA A 103 -4.17 1.75 0.06
CA ALA A 103 -3.03 1.79 -0.84
C ALA A 103 -2.13 3.00 -0.50
N ALA A 104 -0.86 2.73 -0.23
CA ALA A 104 0.12 3.75 0.14
C ALA A 104 1.28 3.75 -0.85
N PHE A 105 1.37 4.78 -1.70
CA PHE A 105 2.40 4.96 -2.74
C PHE A 105 2.48 3.83 -3.76
N VAL A 106 1.34 3.35 -4.21
CA VAL A 106 1.18 2.21 -5.12
C VAL A 106 0.87 2.67 -6.55
N PHE A 107 -0.15 3.52 -6.69
CA PHE A 107 -0.71 3.87 -8.00
C PHE A 107 0.23 4.71 -8.87
N CYS A 108 1.30 5.26 -8.31
CA CYS A 108 2.37 5.90 -9.07
C CYS A 108 3.20 4.90 -9.91
N SER A 109 3.18 3.59 -9.59
CA SER A 109 3.93 2.53 -10.27
C SER A 109 3.05 1.51 -11.02
N VAL A 110 1.74 1.60 -10.90
CA VAL A 110 0.77 0.72 -11.58
C VAL A 110 0.65 1.10 -13.06
N LYS A 111 0.69 0.12 -13.96
CA LYS A 111 0.61 0.35 -15.42
C LYS A 111 -0.73 0.92 -15.84
N ASN A 112 -1.82 0.38 -15.30
CA ASN A 112 -3.17 0.86 -15.55
C ASN A 112 -3.89 1.22 -14.23
N PRO A 113 -3.66 2.43 -13.68
CA PRO A 113 -4.27 2.83 -12.42
C PRO A 113 -5.80 2.79 -12.41
N ARG A 114 -6.44 3.03 -13.57
CA ARG A 114 -7.91 2.95 -13.69
C ARG A 114 -8.41 1.54 -13.47
N ARG A 115 -7.72 0.52 -14.01
CA ARG A 115 -8.07 -0.88 -13.82
C ARG A 115 -7.85 -1.28 -12.36
N GLY A 116 -6.73 -0.92 -11.76
CA GLY A 116 -6.46 -1.18 -10.34
C GLY A 116 -7.51 -0.54 -9.42
N LEU A 117 -7.87 0.73 -9.65
CA LEU A 117 -8.94 1.39 -8.88
C LEU A 117 -10.32 0.75 -9.08
N ALA A 118 -10.61 0.25 -10.28
CA ALA A 118 -11.85 -0.49 -10.55
C ALA A 118 -11.89 -1.81 -9.76
N GLU A 119 -10.76 -2.53 -9.68
CA GLU A 119 -10.63 -3.73 -8.87
C GLU A 119 -10.76 -3.42 -7.37
N CYS A 120 -10.10 -2.38 -6.88
CA CYS A 120 -10.28 -1.92 -5.49
C CYS A 120 -11.75 -1.64 -5.17
N ARG A 121 -12.46 -0.98 -6.10
CA ARG A 121 -13.91 -0.74 -5.95
C ARG A 121 -14.72 -2.03 -5.97
N ARG A 122 -14.38 -2.99 -6.84
CA ARG A 122 -15.09 -4.27 -6.97
C ARG A 122 -15.03 -5.09 -5.68
N VAL A 123 -13.87 -5.13 -5.04
CA VAL A 123 -13.67 -5.93 -3.82
C VAL A 123 -14.21 -5.26 -2.56
N LEU A 124 -14.44 -3.94 -2.58
CA LEU A 124 -15.07 -3.22 -1.49
C LEU A 124 -16.56 -3.55 -1.35
N ARG A 125 -17.00 -3.77 -0.14
CA ARG A 125 -18.42 -3.87 0.22
C ARG A 125 -19.16 -2.55 -0.06
N PRO A 126 -20.47 -2.60 -0.28
CA PRO A 126 -21.29 -1.38 -0.27
C PRO A 126 -21.06 -0.61 1.03
N GLY A 127 -20.72 0.68 0.93
CA GLY A 127 -20.34 1.51 2.08
C GLY A 127 -18.90 1.33 2.59
N GLY A 128 -18.14 0.41 1.99
CA GLY A 128 -16.72 0.23 2.30
C GLY A 128 -15.86 1.45 1.91
N ARG A 129 -14.66 1.51 2.44
CA ARG A 129 -13.79 2.69 2.34
C ARG A 129 -12.53 2.40 1.55
N LEU A 130 -12.20 3.27 0.59
CA LEU A 130 -10.90 3.31 -0.07
C LEU A 130 -10.06 4.42 0.56
N VAL A 131 -8.90 4.05 1.10
CA VAL A 131 -7.93 4.98 1.72
C VAL A 131 -6.69 5.01 0.84
N LEU A 132 -6.38 6.19 0.30
CA LEU A 132 -5.23 6.40 -0.58
C LEU A 132 -4.25 7.38 0.07
N MET A 133 -2.97 7.02 0.08
CA MET A 133 -1.86 7.91 0.40
C MET A 133 -0.89 7.88 -0.77
N GLU A 134 -0.93 8.93 -1.62
CA GLU A 134 -0.23 8.93 -2.89
C GLU A 134 0.52 10.24 -3.14
N HIS A 135 1.58 10.15 -3.92
CA HIS A 135 2.22 11.34 -4.45
C HIS A 135 1.32 11.99 -5.51
N VAL A 136 0.98 13.24 -5.29
CA VAL A 136 0.24 14.02 -6.26
C VAL A 136 1.08 15.17 -6.80
N ARG A 137 0.88 15.52 -8.07
CA ARG A 137 1.58 16.65 -8.69
C ARG A 137 1.31 17.93 -7.91
N SER A 138 2.37 18.61 -7.50
CA SER A 138 2.23 19.90 -6.80
C SER A 138 1.53 20.94 -7.68
N ARG A 139 0.58 21.66 -7.09
CA ARG A 139 -0.03 22.85 -7.74
C ARG A 139 0.86 24.09 -7.67
N LYS A 140 1.93 24.09 -6.87
CA LYS A 140 2.91 25.18 -6.81
C LYS A 140 3.87 25.03 -7.99
N GLY A 141 3.83 25.94 -8.96
CA GLY A 141 4.47 25.84 -10.28
C GLY A 141 5.97 25.46 -10.24
N TRP A 142 6.76 26.03 -9.33
CA TRP A 142 8.18 25.72 -9.21
C TRP A 142 8.46 24.29 -8.68
N LEU A 143 7.64 23.78 -7.74
CA LEU A 143 7.71 22.40 -7.25
C LEU A 143 7.25 21.40 -8.33
N ALA A 144 6.29 21.77 -9.17
CA ALA A 144 5.85 20.94 -10.28
C ALA A 144 6.94 20.76 -11.36
N LEU A 145 7.88 21.72 -11.46
CA LEU A 145 9.03 21.65 -12.37
C LEU A 145 10.22 20.86 -11.78
N ALA A 146 10.37 20.86 -10.46
CA ALA A 146 11.47 20.17 -9.78
C ALA A 146 11.22 18.66 -9.55
N LEU A 147 9.97 18.27 -9.30
CA LEU A 147 9.60 16.87 -9.00
C LEU A 147 9.83 15.88 -10.15
N PRO A 148 9.63 16.22 -11.46
CA PRO A 148 9.95 15.29 -12.56
C PRO A 148 11.42 14.94 -12.65
N ALA A 149 12.32 15.82 -12.22
CA ALA A 149 13.76 15.55 -12.19
C ALA A 149 14.17 14.54 -11.10
N LEU A 150 13.31 14.33 -10.10
CA LEU A 150 13.51 13.38 -9.00
C LEU A 150 12.79 12.04 -9.22
N ASN A 151 11.92 11.97 -10.23
CA ASN A 151 11.18 10.75 -10.56
C ASN A 151 11.37 10.42 -12.05
N PRO A 152 12.39 9.61 -12.42
CA PRO A 152 12.70 9.27 -13.81
C PRO A 152 11.76 8.21 -14.43
N VAL A 153 10.53 8.08 -13.93
CA VAL A 153 9.53 7.19 -14.53
C VAL A 153 8.68 8.01 -15.51
N THR A 154 9.15 8.07 -16.73
CA THR A 154 8.37 8.35 -17.95
C THR A 154 8.45 7.16 -18.87
#